data_855d41d2686d0d0c17c2772bf18b6df2
#
_entry.id   855d41d2686d0d0c17c2772bf18b6df2
#
_cell.length_a   1.000
_cell.length_b   1.000
_cell.length_c   1.000
_cell.angle_alpha   90.00
_cell.angle_beta   90.00
_cell.angle_gamma   90.00
#
_symmetry.space_group_name_H-M   'P 1'
#
loop_
_entity.id
_entity.type
_entity.pdbx_description
1 polymer ?
#
loop_
_entity_poly.entity_id
_entity_poly.type
_entity_poly.pdbx_seq_one_letter_code
_entity_poly.pdbx_strand_id
1 'polypeptide(L)'
;ATEENLAEVAVAGTRDVEHAVRAARTAYERTWGPMPGSERAKYLFRIARLLAERSREFAVLEVLDNGKPIRESRDVDIPQAAAHFFYYAGWADKLDYAGRGKGPRPHGVAAQVIPWNFPLLMLSWKIAPALAAGNTVVLKPAETTPLTALLFADLLQQADLPPGVVNIITGAGATGADLFAHPDVDKIAFTGSTKVGKQIARSVAGTHKQATLELGGKAANIIFDDAPVDQAVEGIVNGIYFNQGQVCCAGSRLLVQESVADEVIERLKNRLGTLRVGDPMDKNTDVGAVNSALQLGRITDLVNAGEAEGAVRWSAPGELPDKGYW
;
A
#
# COMPACT_ATOMS: atom_id res chain seq x y z
N ALA A 1 4.94 -7.05 -15.84
CA ALA A 1 6.15 -7.55 -16.50
C ALA A 1 5.84 -8.30 -17.81
N THR A 2 4.96 -9.28 -17.79
CA THR A 2 4.67 -10.15 -18.94
C THR A 2 3.53 -9.65 -19.83
N GLU A 3 2.69 -8.74 -19.37
CA GLU A 3 1.43 -8.29 -20.00
C GLU A 3 0.43 -9.43 -20.23
N GLU A 4 0.57 -10.52 -19.50
CA GLU A 4 -0.36 -11.63 -19.52
C GLU A 4 -1.57 -11.34 -18.65
N ASN A 5 -2.76 -11.78 -19.09
CA ASN A 5 -3.96 -11.69 -18.27
C ASN A 5 -3.91 -12.78 -17.18
N LEU A 6 -3.82 -12.37 -15.91
CA LEU A 6 -3.75 -13.28 -14.76
C LEU A 6 -5.14 -13.76 -14.33
N ALA A 7 -6.12 -12.87 -14.34
CA ALA A 7 -7.47 -13.15 -13.89
C ALA A 7 -8.46 -12.09 -14.40
N GLU A 8 -9.72 -12.46 -14.43
CA GLU A 8 -10.85 -11.53 -14.59
C GLU A 8 -11.48 -11.28 -13.22
N VAL A 9 -11.68 -10.02 -12.87
CA VAL A 9 -12.20 -9.61 -11.57
C VAL A 9 -13.48 -8.82 -11.75
N ALA A 10 -14.51 -9.16 -10.98
CA ALA A 10 -15.79 -8.47 -11.03
C ALA A 10 -15.66 -7.00 -10.62
N VAL A 11 -16.47 -6.13 -11.22
CA VAL A 11 -16.57 -4.72 -10.86
C VAL A 11 -17.82 -4.52 -10.01
N ALA A 12 -17.64 -4.17 -8.74
CA ALA A 12 -18.75 -3.92 -7.83
C ALA A 12 -19.48 -2.61 -8.23
N GLY A 13 -20.79 -2.72 -8.37
CA GLY A 13 -21.70 -1.58 -8.57
C GLY A 13 -22.28 -1.07 -7.24
N THR A 14 -23.16 -0.07 -7.34
CA THR A 14 -23.80 0.58 -6.19
C THR A 14 -24.54 -0.43 -5.28
N ARG A 15 -25.16 -1.47 -5.85
CA ARG A 15 -25.84 -2.53 -5.05
C ARG A 15 -24.87 -3.37 -4.24
N ASP A 16 -23.68 -3.65 -4.78
CA ASP A 16 -22.65 -4.43 -4.08
C ASP A 16 -22.05 -3.61 -2.94
N VAL A 17 -21.85 -2.31 -3.16
CA VAL A 17 -21.44 -1.37 -2.10
C VAL A 17 -22.47 -1.34 -0.98
N GLU A 18 -23.77 -1.19 -1.31
CA GLU A 18 -24.87 -1.21 -0.35
C GLU A 18 -24.87 -2.52 0.47
N HIS A 19 -24.72 -3.68 -0.19
CA HIS A 19 -24.68 -4.98 0.49
C HIS A 19 -23.48 -5.11 1.43
N ALA A 20 -22.30 -4.67 1.00
CA ALA A 20 -21.07 -4.75 1.78
C ALA A 20 -21.13 -3.82 3.02
N VAL A 21 -21.61 -2.58 2.85
CA VAL A 21 -21.76 -1.64 3.98
C VAL A 21 -22.82 -2.11 4.96
N ARG A 22 -23.95 -2.63 4.50
CA ARG A 22 -25.01 -3.19 5.38
C ARG A 22 -24.51 -4.40 6.15
N ALA A 23 -23.77 -5.31 5.51
CA ALA A 23 -23.14 -6.44 6.18
C ALA A 23 -22.15 -5.97 7.26
N ALA A 24 -21.32 -4.97 6.94
CA ALA A 24 -20.38 -4.37 7.89
C ALA A 24 -21.11 -3.71 9.07
N ARG A 25 -22.19 -2.96 8.82
CA ARG A 25 -22.99 -2.31 9.86
C ARG A 25 -23.63 -3.35 10.79
N THR A 26 -24.22 -4.39 10.23
CA THR A 26 -24.83 -5.48 11.00
C THR A 26 -23.80 -6.20 11.87
N ALA A 27 -22.62 -6.51 11.30
CA ALA A 27 -21.54 -7.15 12.05
C ALA A 27 -20.98 -6.23 13.16
N TYR A 28 -20.88 -4.93 12.91
CA TYR A 28 -20.49 -3.94 13.91
C TYR A 28 -21.44 -3.92 15.10
N GLU A 29 -22.74 -3.81 14.85
CA GLU A 29 -23.73 -3.66 15.91
C GLU A 29 -23.96 -4.93 16.73
N ARG A 30 -23.91 -6.09 16.06
CA ARG A 30 -24.32 -7.36 16.70
C ARG A 30 -23.17 -8.24 17.16
N THR A 31 -21.99 -8.11 16.58
CA THR A 31 -20.91 -9.07 16.77
C THR A 31 -19.60 -8.42 17.17
N TRP A 32 -19.03 -7.59 16.30
CA TRP A 32 -17.64 -7.12 16.42
C TRP A 32 -17.49 -5.93 17.36
N GLY A 33 -18.37 -4.94 17.27
CA GLY A 33 -18.34 -3.76 18.14
C GLY A 33 -18.47 -4.08 19.62
N PRO A 34 -19.46 -4.91 20.05
CA PRO A 34 -19.59 -5.32 21.44
C PRO A 34 -18.57 -6.37 21.90
N MET A 35 -17.84 -7.02 20.97
CA MET A 35 -16.86 -8.07 21.30
C MET A 35 -15.73 -7.51 22.17
N PRO A 36 -15.37 -8.17 23.30
CA PRO A 36 -14.22 -7.76 24.10
C PRO A 36 -12.93 -7.73 23.31
N GLY A 37 -12.04 -6.76 23.61
CA GLY A 37 -10.75 -6.63 22.93
C GLY A 37 -9.89 -7.89 22.99
N SER A 38 -9.92 -8.62 24.10
CA SER A 38 -9.23 -9.91 24.26
C SER A 38 -9.73 -10.98 23.29
N GLU A 39 -11.01 -10.99 22.94
CA GLU A 39 -11.57 -11.91 21.95
C GLU A 39 -11.19 -11.48 20.53
N ARG A 40 -11.27 -10.18 20.20
CA ARG A 40 -10.79 -9.64 18.92
C ARG A 40 -9.31 -9.95 18.67
N ALA A 41 -8.48 -9.87 19.72
CA ALA A 41 -7.06 -10.21 19.65
C ALA A 41 -6.81 -11.62 19.12
N LYS A 42 -7.63 -12.60 19.51
CA LYS A 42 -7.49 -13.99 19.08
C LYS A 42 -7.63 -14.14 17.55
N TYR A 43 -8.58 -13.42 16.95
CA TYR A 43 -8.75 -13.40 15.50
C TYR A 43 -7.58 -12.76 14.79
N LEU A 44 -7.09 -11.59 15.28
CA LEU A 44 -5.92 -10.93 14.71
C LEU A 44 -4.66 -11.80 14.80
N PHE A 45 -4.41 -12.47 15.92
CA PHE A 45 -3.31 -13.44 16.05
C PHE A 45 -3.44 -14.61 15.08
N ARG A 46 -4.65 -15.09 14.84
CA ARG A 46 -4.92 -16.18 13.89
C ARG A 46 -4.65 -15.75 12.47
N ILE A 47 -5.13 -14.55 12.07
CA ILE A 47 -4.84 -13.93 10.77
C ILE A 47 -3.34 -13.78 10.57
N ALA A 48 -2.62 -13.24 11.57
CA ALA A 48 -1.18 -13.04 11.49
C ALA A 48 -0.41 -14.35 11.26
N ARG A 49 -0.77 -15.43 11.95
CA ARG A 49 -0.15 -16.74 11.78
C ARG A 49 -0.41 -17.33 10.41
N LEU A 50 -1.68 -17.33 9.96
CA LEU A 50 -2.04 -17.82 8.63
C LEU A 50 -1.33 -17.06 7.51
N LEU A 51 -1.19 -15.74 7.67
CA LEU A 51 -0.46 -14.92 6.71
C LEU A 51 1.03 -15.27 6.69
N ALA A 52 1.64 -15.51 7.86
CA ALA A 52 3.03 -15.95 7.95
C ALA A 52 3.23 -17.37 7.36
N GLU A 53 2.31 -18.28 7.61
CA GLU A 53 2.34 -19.66 7.07
C GLU A 53 2.18 -19.68 5.55
N ARG A 54 1.34 -18.81 4.99
CA ARG A 54 1.10 -18.67 3.55
C ARG A 54 1.98 -17.62 2.88
N SER A 55 3.05 -17.15 3.55
CA SER A 55 3.88 -16.02 3.10
C SER A 55 4.40 -16.16 1.68
N ARG A 56 4.84 -17.36 1.27
CA ARG A 56 5.32 -17.61 -0.09
C ARG A 56 4.24 -17.43 -1.15
N GLU A 57 3.03 -17.91 -0.89
CA GLU A 57 1.91 -17.78 -1.81
C GLU A 57 1.55 -16.31 -2.03
N PHE A 58 1.40 -15.55 -0.95
CA PHE A 58 1.16 -14.12 -1.03
C PHE A 58 2.28 -13.36 -1.72
N ALA A 59 3.56 -13.70 -1.43
CA ALA A 59 4.69 -13.02 -2.05
C ALA A 59 4.73 -13.23 -3.57
N VAL A 60 4.50 -14.45 -4.04
CA VAL A 60 4.45 -14.77 -5.47
C VAL A 60 3.28 -14.05 -6.15
N LEU A 61 2.09 -14.13 -5.55
CA LEU A 61 0.91 -13.47 -6.12
C LEU A 61 1.08 -11.94 -6.17
N GLU A 62 1.66 -11.34 -5.13
CA GLU A 62 1.96 -9.89 -5.09
C GLU A 62 2.90 -9.48 -6.23
N VAL A 63 3.93 -10.29 -6.51
CA VAL A 63 4.87 -10.03 -7.61
C VAL A 63 4.21 -10.13 -8.98
N LEU A 64 3.43 -11.17 -9.19
CA LEU A 64 2.72 -11.37 -10.47
C LEU A 64 1.72 -10.24 -10.74
N ASP A 65 1.01 -9.79 -9.71
CA ASP A 65 -0.05 -8.77 -9.81
C ASP A 65 0.52 -7.34 -9.90
N ASN A 66 1.67 -7.07 -9.24
CA ASN A 66 2.23 -5.71 -9.11
C ASN A 66 3.42 -5.45 -10.05
N GLY A 67 4.31 -6.42 -10.24
CA GLY A 67 5.56 -6.27 -10.99
C GLY A 67 6.80 -5.95 -10.15
N LYS A 68 6.70 -5.85 -8.80
CA LYS A 68 7.83 -5.62 -7.90
C LYS A 68 8.75 -6.84 -7.78
N PRO A 69 10.05 -6.67 -7.44
CA PRO A 69 10.96 -7.80 -7.25
C PRO A 69 10.51 -8.74 -6.13
N ILE A 70 10.61 -10.05 -6.37
CA ILE A 70 10.20 -11.09 -5.42
C ILE A 70 10.91 -10.96 -4.06
N ARG A 71 12.15 -10.50 -4.04
CA ARG A 71 12.89 -10.30 -2.79
C ARG A 71 12.25 -9.22 -1.92
N GLU A 72 11.69 -8.16 -2.52
CA GLU A 72 11.02 -7.09 -1.77
C GLU A 72 9.69 -7.58 -1.20
N SER A 73 8.88 -8.26 -2.00
CA SER A 73 7.63 -8.84 -1.53
C SER A 73 7.88 -9.89 -0.43
N ARG A 74 8.78 -10.85 -0.68
CA ARG A 74 9.06 -11.97 0.23
C ARG A 74 9.71 -11.52 1.55
N ASP A 75 10.70 -10.61 1.47
CA ASP A 75 11.56 -10.28 2.61
C ASP A 75 11.08 -9.04 3.38
N VAL A 76 10.23 -8.20 2.76
CA VAL A 76 9.75 -6.96 3.35
C VAL A 76 8.22 -6.93 3.47
N ASP A 77 7.48 -6.94 2.36
CA ASP A 77 6.06 -6.62 2.37
C ASP A 77 5.23 -7.64 3.15
N ILE A 78 5.39 -8.92 2.85
CA ILE A 78 4.59 -9.97 3.49
C ILE A 78 4.94 -10.15 4.97
N PRO A 79 6.23 -10.19 5.37
CA PRO A 79 6.58 -10.22 6.79
C PRO A 79 6.06 -9.02 7.57
N GLN A 80 6.14 -7.81 7.00
CA GLN A 80 5.60 -6.61 7.64
C GLN A 80 4.08 -6.63 7.73
N ALA A 81 3.38 -7.13 6.71
CA ALA A 81 1.93 -7.29 6.75
C ALA A 81 1.50 -8.21 7.91
N ALA A 82 2.16 -9.35 8.10
CA ALA A 82 1.93 -10.23 9.24
C ALA A 82 2.27 -9.55 10.58
N ALA A 83 3.40 -8.84 10.65
CA ALA A 83 3.83 -8.13 11.86
C ALA A 83 2.81 -7.07 12.31
N HIS A 84 2.16 -6.36 11.38
CA HIS A 84 1.08 -5.43 11.72
C HIS A 84 -0.09 -6.12 12.43
N PHE A 85 -0.54 -7.27 11.93
CA PHE A 85 -1.60 -8.02 12.60
C PHE A 85 -1.17 -8.50 13.99
N PHE A 86 0.07 -8.99 14.16
CA PHE A 86 0.61 -9.35 15.49
C PHE A 86 0.65 -8.15 16.42
N TYR A 87 1.16 -7.02 15.95
CA TYR A 87 1.27 -5.79 16.74
C TYR A 87 -0.11 -5.31 17.24
N TYR A 88 -1.07 -5.18 16.34
CA TYR A 88 -2.40 -4.71 16.71
C TYR A 88 -3.23 -5.74 17.48
N ALA A 89 -2.97 -7.02 17.32
CA ALA A 89 -3.52 -8.04 18.20
C ALA A 89 -3.11 -7.80 19.64
N GLY A 90 -1.84 -7.45 19.88
CA GLY A 90 -1.33 -7.09 21.20
C GLY A 90 -1.94 -5.81 21.80
N TRP A 91 -2.52 -4.93 20.99
CA TRP A 91 -3.18 -3.70 21.43
C TRP A 91 -4.70 -3.83 21.63
N ALA A 92 -5.35 -4.83 21.05
CA ALA A 92 -6.81 -4.91 21.01
C ALA A 92 -7.48 -4.91 22.39
N ASP A 93 -6.84 -5.47 23.40
CA ASP A 93 -7.28 -5.49 24.80
C ASP A 93 -6.66 -4.39 25.68
N LYS A 94 -5.88 -3.47 25.08
CA LYS A 94 -5.13 -2.42 25.77
C LYS A 94 -5.48 -1.02 25.31
N LEU A 95 -6.58 -0.86 24.60
CA LEU A 95 -6.95 0.44 24.01
C LEU A 95 -7.17 1.53 25.06
N ASP A 96 -7.58 1.18 26.26
CA ASP A 96 -7.76 2.13 27.37
C ASP A 96 -6.43 2.83 27.76
N TYR A 97 -5.29 2.17 27.56
CA TYR A 97 -3.97 2.77 27.79
C TYR A 97 -3.53 3.71 26.65
N ALA A 98 -4.11 3.56 25.46
CA ALA A 98 -3.83 4.44 24.31
C ALA A 98 -4.68 5.72 24.33
N GLY A 99 -5.75 5.74 25.13
CA GLY A 99 -6.70 6.86 25.18
C GLY A 99 -6.20 8.04 26.02
N ARG A 100 -6.52 9.23 25.59
CA ARG A 100 -6.30 10.48 26.34
C ARG A 100 -7.57 10.79 27.17
N GLY A 101 -7.78 10.14 28.29
CA GLY A 101 -8.84 10.43 29.23
C GLY A 101 -10.01 9.42 29.21
N LYS A 102 -11.00 9.58 28.34
CA LYS A 102 -12.12 8.61 28.24
C LYS A 102 -11.74 7.45 27.34
N GLY A 103 -12.11 6.22 27.69
CA GLY A 103 -11.84 5.01 26.92
C GLY A 103 -12.16 5.19 25.43
N PRO A 104 -11.26 4.78 24.51
CA PRO A 104 -11.49 4.91 23.08
C PRO A 104 -12.68 4.07 22.65
N ARG A 105 -13.47 4.60 21.71
CA ARG A 105 -14.62 3.90 21.11
C ARG A 105 -14.37 3.69 19.64
N PRO A 106 -14.82 2.58 19.05
CA PRO A 106 -14.80 2.39 17.60
C PRO A 106 -15.66 3.45 16.91
N HIS A 107 -15.29 3.82 15.71
CA HIS A 107 -16.10 4.72 14.86
C HIS A 107 -17.36 4.01 14.34
N GLY A 108 -17.25 2.73 13.98
CA GLY A 108 -18.29 1.94 13.33
C GLY A 108 -17.79 1.24 12.07
N VAL A 109 -18.36 1.60 10.92
CA VAL A 109 -17.97 1.07 9.60
C VAL A 109 -16.86 1.92 9.01
N ALA A 110 -15.70 1.32 8.75
CA ALA A 110 -14.54 1.94 8.10
C ALA A 110 -14.49 1.57 6.62
N ALA A 111 -14.71 2.55 5.75
CA ALA A 111 -14.45 2.42 4.32
C ALA A 111 -12.96 2.64 4.06
N GLN A 112 -12.31 1.68 3.41
CA GLN A 112 -10.87 1.69 3.16
C GLN A 112 -10.57 1.52 1.68
N VAL A 113 -9.69 2.38 1.13
CA VAL A 113 -9.17 2.25 -0.23
C VAL A 113 -7.67 2.24 -0.15
N ILE A 114 -7.07 1.24 -0.77
CA ILE A 114 -5.62 1.01 -0.79
C ILE A 114 -5.04 1.22 -2.18
N PRO A 115 -3.77 1.66 -2.27
CA PRO A 115 -3.08 1.89 -3.51
C PRO A 115 -2.51 0.59 -4.10
N TRP A 116 -2.02 0.70 -5.33
CA TRP A 116 -1.44 -0.42 -6.08
C TRP A 116 0.04 -0.71 -5.75
N ASN A 117 0.77 0.23 -5.14
CA ASN A 117 2.23 0.09 -4.96
C ASN A 117 2.65 -0.87 -3.83
N PHE A 118 1.83 -1.03 -2.80
CA PHE A 118 2.02 -1.98 -1.70
C PHE A 118 0.67 -2.63 -1.33
N PRO A 119 0.12 -3.51 -2.18
CA PRO A 119 -1.25 -4.00 -2.03
C PRO A 119 -1.53 -4.63 -0.66
N LEU A 120 -0.83 -5.70 -0.30
CA LEU A 120 -1.07 -6.41 0.96
C LEU A 120 -0.58 -5.62 2.19
N LEU A 121 0.54 -4.93 2.07
CA LEU A 121 1.06 -4.13 3.17
C LEU A 121 0.09 -2.99 3.55
N MET A 122 -0.44 -2.25 2.57
CA MET A 122 -1.40 -1.19 2.81
C MET A 122 -2.77 -1.71 3.27
N LEU A 123 -3.16 -2.91 2.85
CA LEU A 123 -4.32 -3.61 3.39
C LEU A 123 -4.14 -3.86 4.90
N SER A 124 -3.00 -4.43 5.31
CA SER A 124 -2.71 -4.73 6.71
C SER A 124 -2.65 -3.46 7.57
N TRP A 125 -2.05 -2.37 7.06
CA TRP A 125 -1.97 -1.09 7.76
C TRP A 125 -3.34 -0.48 8.09
N LYS A 126 -4.35 -0.80 7.30
CA LYS A 126 -5.71 -0.28 7.48
C LYS A 126 -6.61 -1.25 8.22
N ILE A 127 -6.60 -2.54 7.87
CA ILE A 127 -7.49 -3.55 8.47
C ILE A 127 -7.07 -3.84 9.92
N ALA A 128 -5.80 -4.09 10.20
CA ALA A 128 -5.37 -4.52 11.52
C ALA A 128 -5.73 -3.53 12.64
N PRO A 129 -5.40 -2.22 12.55
CA PRO A 129 -5.81 -1.25 13.56
C PRO A 129 -7.33 -1.05 13.62
N ALA A 130 -8.04 -1.11 12.49
CA ALA A 130 -9.49 -0.96 12.47
C ALA A 130 -10.17 -2.08 13.26
N LEU A 131 -9.77 -3.33 13.01
CA LEU A 131 -10.30 -4.50 13.72
C LEU A 131 -9.94 -4.49 15.21
N ALA A 132 -8.69 -4.17 15.54
CA ALA A 132 -8.25 -4.08 16.95
C ALA A 132 -9.09 -3.06 17.72
N ALA A 133 -9.40 -1.90 17.10
CA ALA A 133 -10.22 -0.87 17.71
C ALA A 133 -11.73 -1.18 17.74
N GLY A 134 -12.18 -2.32 17.16
CA GLY A 134 -13.58 -2.75 17.16
C GLY A 134 -14.41 -2.23 15.99
N ASN A 135 -13.77 -1.65 14.95
CA ASN A 135 -14.47 -1.26 13.73
C ASN A 135 -14.65 -2.46 12.79
N THR A 136 -15.68 -2.40 11.95
CA THR A 136 -15.81 -3.27 10.78
C THR A 136 -15.32 -2.56 9.53
N VAL A 137 -15.03 -3.31 8.47
CA VAL A 137 -14.32 -2.79 7.30
C VAL A 137 -15.04 -3.14 6.00
N VAL A 138 -15.12 -2.18 5.10
CA VAL A 138 -15.34 -2.39 3.68
C VAL A 138 -14.11 -1.87 2.95
N LEU A 139 -13.34 -2.77 2.33
CA LEU A 139 -12.08 -2.44 1.66
C LEU A 139 -12.20 -2.58 0.15
N LYS A 140 -11.72 -1.57 -0.58
CA LYS A 140 -11.54 -1.59 -2.04
C LYS A 140 -10.05 -1.54 -2.39
N PRO A 141 -9.47 -2.61 -2.95
CA PRO A 141 -8.11 -2.56 -3.50
C PRO A 141 -8.04 -1.69 -4.75
N ALA A 142 -6.81 -1.34 -5.17
CA ALA A 142 -6.61 -0.74 -6.48
C ALA A 142 -7.03 -1.72 -7.59
N GLU A 143 -7.56 -1.17 -8.68
CA GLU A 143 -8.03 -1.95 -9.84
C GLU A 143 -6.93 -2.73 -10.54
N THR A 144 -5.69 -2.27 -10.45
CA THR A 144 -4.51 -2.90 -11.09
C THR A 144 -3.82 -3.93 -10.21
N THR A 145 -4.20 -4.06 -8.92
CA THR A 145 -3.57 -5.00 -7.98
C THR A 145 -4.60 -5.53 -6.96
N PRO A 146 -5.66 -6.22 -7.40
CA PRO A 146 -6.70 -6.70 -6.49
C PRO A 146 -6.44 -8.10 -5.92
N LEU A 147 -5.51 -8.89 -6.51
CA LEU A 147 -5.48 -10.33 -6.31
C LEU A 147 -5.05 -10.73 -4.89
N THR A 148 -4.08 -10.05 -4.29
CA THR A 148 -3.68 -10.33 -2.90
C THR A 148 -4.75 -9.97 -1.90
N ALA A 149 -5.59 -8.95 -2.17
CA ALA A 149 -6.75 -8.64 -1.33
C ALA A 149 -7.83 -9.73 -1.43
N LEU A 150 -8.06 -10.30 -2.61
CA LEU A 150 -8.99 -11.42 -2.79
C LEU A 150 -8.47 -12.70 -2.09
N LEU A 151 -7.18 -13.02 -2.22
CA LEU A 151 -6.56 -14.11 -1.49
C LEU A 151 -6.64 -13.91 0.03
N PHE A 152 -6.55 -12.66 0.48
CA PHE A 152 -6.70 -12.33 1.89
C PHE A 152 -8.15 -12.55 2.39
N ALA A 153 -9.17 -12.35 1.55
CA ALA A 153 -10.55 -12.69 1.90
C ALA A 153 -10.72 -14.19 2.19
N ASP A 154 -10.08 -15.06 1.40
CA ASP A 154 -10.04 -16.51 1.65
C ASP A 154 -9.32 -16.83 2.97
N LEU A 155 -8.20 -16.17 3.26
CA LEU A 155 -7.50 -16.33 4.54
C LEU A 155 -8.36 -15.92 5.72
N LEU A 156 -9.19 -14.88 5.61
CA LEU A 156 -10.10 -14.47 6.69
C LEU A 156 -11.16 -15.53 7.02
N GLN A 157 -11.63 -16.28 6.01
CA GLN A 157 -12.52 -17.42 6.23
C GLN A 157 -11.82 -18.54 7.00
N GLN A 158 -10.55 -18.84 6.65
CA GLN A 158 -9.73 -19.83 7.37
C GLN A 158 -9.43 -19.40 8.82
N ALA A 159 -9.40 -18.09 9.07
CA ALA A 159 -9.25 -17.52 10.41
C ALA A 159 -10.55 -17.55 11.23
N ASP A 160 -11.65 -18.08 10.70
CA ASP A 160 -13.01 -18.05 11.28
C ASP A 160 -13.47 -16.62 11.64
N LEU A 161 -13.02 -15.59 10.90
CA LEU A 161 -13.47 -14.23 11.16
C LEU A 161 -15.00 -14.14 10.96
N PRO A 162 -15.76 -13.57 11.91
CA PRO A 162 -17.21 -13.51 11.76
C PRO A 162 -17.64 -12.81 10.47
N PRO A 163 -18.66 -13.31 9.75
CA PRO A 163 -19.15 -12.75 8.51
C PRO A 163 -19.49 -11.26 8.66
N GLY A 164 -19.16 -10.46 7.63
CA GLY A 164 -19.42 -9.02 7.59
C GLY A 164 -18.42 -8.15 8.33
N VAL A 165 -17.51 -8.70 9.14
CA VAL A 165 -16.49 -7.92 9.86
C VAL A 165 -15.50 -7.26 8.87
N VAL A 166 -15.08 -7.99 7.84
CA VAL A 166 -14.32 -7.46 6.71
C VAL A 166 -15.01 -7.85 5.42
N ASN A 167 -15.24 -6.88 4.55
CA ASN A 167 -15.84 -7.05 3.25
C ASN A 167 -14.88 -6.46 2.21
N ILE A 168 -14.51 -7.24 1.19
CA ILE A 168 -13.62 -6.79 0.12
C ILE A 168 -14.44 -6.68 -1.15
N ILE A 169 -14.47 -5.49 -1.74
CA ILE A 169 -15.15 -5.19 -2.99
C ILE A 169 -14.14 -4.70 -4.02
N THR A 170 -14.20 -5.24 -5.21
CA THR A 170 -13.32 -4.87 -6.32
C THR A 170 -14.01 -3.88 -7.25
N GLY A 171 -13.23 -3.02 -7.89
CA GLY A 171 -13.78 -2.02 -8.82
C GLY A 171 -12.87 -0.82 -9.00
N ALA A 172 -13.26 0.06 -9.91
CA ALA A 172 -12.54 1.28 -10.26
C ALA A 172 -12.86 2.46 -9.32
N GLY A 173 -12.49 3.67 -9.73
CA GLY A 173 -12.69 4.89 -8.95
C GLY A 173 -14.16 5.16 -8.59
N ALA A 174 -15.12 4.81 -9.46
CA ALA A 174 -16.56 4.99 -9.21
C ALA A 174 -17.02 4.17 -8.00
N THR A 175 -16.62 2.89 -7.90
CA THR A 175 -16.92 2.04 -6.74
C THR A 175 -16.40 2.65 -5.43
N GLY A 176 -15.19 3.24 -5.46
CA GLY A 176 -14.62 3.94 -4.31
C GLY A 176 -15.39 5.20 -3.94
N ALA A 177 -15.88 5.95 -4.92
CA ALA A 177 -16.69 7.15 -4.69
C ALA A 177 -18.04 6.79 -4.05
N ASP A 178 -18.73 5.75 -4.57
CA ASP A 178 -19.98 5.25 -4.00
C ASP A 178 -19.78 4.79 -2.55
N LEU A 179 -18.71 4.06 -2.28
CA LEU A 179 -18.36 3.61 -0.94
C LEU A 179 -18.17 4.77 0.05
N PHE A 180 -17.45 5.81 -0.36
CA PHE A 180 -17.21 6.97 0.49
C PHE A 180 -18.44 7.86 0.68
N ALA A 181 -19.34 7.90 -0.29
CA ALA A 181 -20.58 8.63 -0.22
C ALA A 181 -21.65 7.93 0.66
N HIS A 182 -21.52 6.62 0.88
CA HIS A 182 -22.55 5.83 1.57
C HIS A 182 -22.87 6.37 2.97
N PRO A 183 -24.14 6.61 3.35
CA PRO A 183 -24.51 7.24 4.62
C PRO A 183 -24.07 6.46 5.86
N ASP A 184 -24.07 5.12 5.81
CA ASP A 184 -23.69 4.24 6.92
C ASP A 184 -22.17 4.00 7.03
N VAL A 185 -21.34 4.80 6.37
CA VAL A 185 -19.90 4.83 6.56
C VAL A 185 -19.53 5.92 7.56
N ASP A 186 -18.83 5.56 8.62
CA ASP A 186 -18.44 6.47 9.70
C ASP A 186 -17.01 6.99 9.55
N LYS A 187 -16.12 6.15 8.98
CA LYS A 187 -14.70 6.43 8.84
C LYS A 187 -14.23 6.15 7.41
N ILE A 188 -13.45 7.06 6.85
CA ILE A 188 -12.75 6.87 5.58
C ILE A 188 -11.25 6.79 5.85
N ALA A 189 -10.60 5.75 5.31
CA ALA A 189 -9.14 5.61 5.30
C ALA A 189 -8.67 5.40 3.86
N PHE A 190 -8.08 6.42 3.29
CA PHE A 190 -7.63 6.44 1.90
C PHE A 190 -6.11 6.55 1.82
N THR A 191 -5.48 5.73 0.98
CA THR A 191 -4.10 5.93 0.52
C THR A 191 -4.10 5.94 -1.00
N GLY A 192 -3.52 6.99 -1.59
CA GLY A 192 -3.46 7.15 -3.04
C GLY A 192 -3.05 8.54 -3.49
N SER A 193 -3.58 9.00 -4.63
CA SER A 193 -3.17 10.27 -5.21
C SER A 193 -3.70 11.48 -4.44
N THR A 194 -2.90 12.55 -4.41
CA THR A 194 -3.30 13.86 -3.84
C THR A 194 -4.58 14.41 -4.48
N LYS A 195 -4.78 14.18 -5.80
CA LYS A 195 -5.99 14.60 -6.51
C LYS A 195 -7.25 13.98 -5.90
N VAL A 196 -7.24 12.67 -5.69
CA VAL A 196 -8.38 11.95 -5.10
C VAL A 196 -8.52 12.30 -3.61
N GLY A 197 -7.43 12.41 -2.86
CA GLY A 197 -7.47 12.83 -1.46
C GLY A 197 -8.15 14.19 -1.26
N LYS A 198 -7.87 15.17 -2.14
CA LYS A 198 -8.56 16.47 -2.14
C LYS A 198 -10.06 16.36 -2.44
N GLN A 199 -10.46 15.44 -3.31
CA GLN A 199 -11.88 15.19 -3.60
C GLN A 199 -12.58 14.59 -2.38
N ILE A 200 -11.96 13.61 -1.72
CA ILE A 200 -12.48 13.00 -0.50
C ILE A 200 -12.61 14.05 0.61
N ALA A 201 -11.58 14.86 0.85
CA ALA A 201 -11.64 15.92 1.86
C ALA A 201 -12.82 16.88 1.64
N ARG A 202 -13.10 17.23 0.39
CA ARG A 202 -14.27 18.06 0.05
C ARG A 202 -15.59 17.35 0.28
N SER A 203 -15.67 16.05 -0.05
CA SER A 203 -16.92 15.27 0.08
C SER A 203 -17.30 14.98 1.52
N VAL A 204 -16.36 14.95 2.45
CA VAL A 204 -16.62 14.70 3.87
C VAL A 204 -16.80 15.98 4.69
N ALA A 205 -16.46 17.13 4.13
CA ALA A 205 -16.61 18.41 4.81
C ALA A 205 -18.08 18.65 5.22
N GLY A 206 -18.31 18.96 6.48
CA GLY A 206 -19.66 19.15 7.03
C GLY A 206 -20.45 17.87 7.33
N THR A 207 -19.86 16.69 7.12
CA THR A 207 -20.48 15.40 7.49
C THR A 207 -19.94 14.91 8.85
N HIS A 208 -20.55 13.84 9.38
CA HIS A 208 -20.05 13.15 10.60
C HIS A 208 -18.82 12.28 10.34
N LYS A 209 -18.46 12.02 9.09
CA LYS A 209 -17.42 11.08 8.70
C LYS A 209 -16.03 11.56 9.09
N GLN A 210 -15.25 10.67 9.72
CA GLN A 210 -13.84 10.92 9.99
C GLN A 210 -13.00 10.46 8.79
N ALA A 211 -12.04 11.27 8.34
CA ALA A 211 -11.16 10.90 7.23
C ALA A 211 -9.69 10.89 7.67
N THR A 212 -8.95 9.86 7.24
CA THR A 212 -7.50 9.79 7.25
C THR A 212 -7.02 9.63 5.81
N LEU A 213 -6.12 10.51 5.38
CA LEU A 213 -5.64 10.59 4.01
C LEU A 213 -4.13 10.44 4.01
N GLU A 214 -3.63 9.35 3.40
CA GLU A 214 -2.23 9.12 3.12
C GLU A 214 -2.01 9.34 1.63
N LEU A 215 -1.17 10.31 1.28
CA LEU A 215 -1.07 10.82 -0.08
C LEU A 215 0.37 10.77 -0.60
N GLY A 216 0.53 10.98 -1.92
CA GLY A 216 1.83 11.00 -2.55
C GLY A 216 2.66 12.23 -2.17
N GLY A 217 3.97 12.09 -2.31
CA GLY A 217 4.94 13.15 -2.05
C GLY A 217 6.17 13.03 -2.93
N LYS A 218 7.08 13.99 -2.77
CA LYS A 218 8.44 14.02 -3.34
C LYS A 218 9.39 14.44 -2.22
N ALA A 219 9.77 13.48 -1.37
CA ALA A 219 10.63 13.73 -0.22
C ALA A 219 12.05 14.15 -0.66
N ALA A 220 12.72 14.92 0.18
CA ALA A 220 14.12 15.25 0.02
C ALA A 220 15.01 14.16 0.64
N ASN A 221 16.13 13.87 -0.04
CA ASN A 221 17.26 13.12 0.48
C ASN A 221 18.43 14.13 0.55
N ILE A 222 18.94 14.41 1.75
CA ILE A 222 19.86 15.52 1.99
C ILE A 222 21.20 14.95 2.46
N ILE A 223 22.29 15.32 1.77
CA ILE A 223 23.65 14.85 2.04
C ILE A 223 24.52 16.06 2.33
N PHE A 224 25.16 16.10 3.50
CA PHE A 224 26.18 17.06 3.90
C PHE A 224 27.59 16.47 3.74
N ASP A 225 28.63 17.31 3.84
CA ASP A 225 30.02 16.92 3.62
C ASP A 225 30.62 16.00 4.70
N ASP A 226 30.00 15.93 5.86
CA ASP A 226 30.38 15.02 6.93
C ASP A 226 29.72 13.62 6.82
N ALA A 227 28.89 13.38 5.79
CA ALA A 227 28.25 12.09 5.58
C ALA A 227 29.26 11.04 5.06
N PRO A 228 29.20 9.79 5.55
CA PRO A 228 29.97 8.70 4.96
C PRO A 228 29.44 8.37 3.57
N VAL A 229 30.16 8.79 2.52
CA VAL A 229 29.65 8.81 1.13
C VAL A 229 29.16 7.45 0.64
N ASP A 230 29.87 6.36 0.93
CA ASP A 230 29.45 5.01 0.51
C ASP A 230 28.11 4.60 1.11
N GLN A 231 27.92 4.87 2.42
CA GLN A 231 26.64 4.60 3.09
C GLN A 231 25.54 5.53 2.58
N ALA A 232 25.86 6.79 2.29
CA ALA A 232 24.93 7.74 1.71
C ALA A 232 24.45 7.27 0.31
N VAL A 233 25.34 6.78 -0.55
CA VAL A 233 25.00 6.24 -1.87
C VAL A 233 24.07 5.03 -1.76
N GLU A 234 24.35 4.06 -0.88
CA GLU A 234 23.46 2.92 -0.65
C GLU A 234 22.11 3.38 -0.08
N GLY A 235 22.10 4.36 0.83
CA GLY A 235 20.89 4.98 1.35
C GLY A 235 20.06 5.67 0.27
N ILE A 236 20.69 6.39 -0.66
CA ILE A 236 20.04 7.00 -1.83
C ILE A 236 19.40 5.92 -2.69
N VAL A 237 20.16 4.90 -3.05
CA VAL A 237 19.68 3.80 -3.92
C VAL A 237 18.49 3.08 -3.29
N ASN A 238 18.59 2.68 -2.04
CA ASN A 238 17.49 2.04 -1.33
C ASN A 238 16.29 2.98 -1.15
N GLY A 239 16.52 4.27 -0.93
CA GLY A 239 15.48 5.26 -0.69
C GLY A 239 14.67 5.65 -1.93
N ILE A 240 15.17 5.40 -3.15
CA ILE A 240 14.48 5.78 -4.39
C ILE A 240 14.17 4.61 -5.32
N TYR A 241 15.03 3.58 -5.43
CA TYR A 241 14.82 2.49 -6.39
C TYR A 241 14.05 1.30 -5.82
N PHE A 242 13.85 1.23 -4.49
CA PHE A 242 12.94 0.26 -3.88
C PHE A 242 11.57 0.34 -4.53
N ASN A 243 10.98 -0.79 -4.87
CA ASN A 243 9.70 -0.88 -5.59
C ASN A 243 9.64 0.00 -6.86
N GLN A 244 10.72 0.06 -7.65
CA GLN A 244 10.85 0.86 -8.88
C GLN A 244 10.60 2.37 -8.62
N GLY A 245 10.89 2.86 -7.42
CA GLY A 245 10.58 4.24 -7.00
C GLY A 245 9.10 4.51 -6.72
N GLN A 246 8.26 3.50 -6.77
CA GLN A 246 6.80 3.59 -6.56
C GLN A 246 6.46 3.62 -5.07
N VAL A 247 7.09 4.54 -4.33
CA VAL A 247 7.00 4.68 -2.87
C VAL A 247 6.58 6.11 -2.52
N CYS A 248 5.57 6.26 -1.69
CA CYS A 248 5.01 7.56 -1.30
C CYS A 248 6.01 8.46 -0.56
N CYS A 249 6.94 7.85 0.20
CA CYS A 249 7.99 8.53 0.96
C CYS A 249 9.39 8.41 0.33
N ALA A 250 9.49 8.00 -0.95
CA ALA A 250 10.78 7.90 -1.64
C ALA A 250 11.56 9.21 -1.61
N GLY A 251 12.89 9.13 -1.42
CA GLY A 251 13.81 10.26 -1.46
C GLY A 251 14.02 10.78 -2.89
N SER A 252 12.95 11.28 -3.50
CA SER A 252 12.86 11.61 -4.94
C SER A 252 13.69 12.83 -5.35
N ARG A 253 14.10 13.67 -4.39
CA ARG A 253 14.92 14.87 -4.63
C ARG A 253 16.21 14.74 -3.85
N LEU A 254 17.31 14.56 -4.55
CA LEU A 254 18.63 14.52 -3.95
C LEU A 254 19.20 15.95 -3.84
N LEU A 255 19.47 16.39 -2.62
CA LEU A 255 20.08 17.66 -2.29
C LEU A 255 21.46 17.37 -1.68
N VAL A 256 22.52 17.73 -2.36
CA VAL A 256 23.90 17.46 -1.93
C VAL A 256 24.63 18.77 -1.72
N GLN A 257 25.37 18.86 -0.62
CA GLN A 257 26.26 19.98 -0.39
C GLN A 257 27.30 20.06 -1.49
N GLU A 258 27.56 21.28 -2.02
CA GLU A 258 28.39 21.52 -3.20
C GLU A 258 29.78 20.89 -3.09
N SER A 259 30.41 20.95 -1.92
CA SER A 259 31.77 20.44 -1.68
C SER A 259 31.94 18.92 -1.91
N VAL A 260 30.87 18.13 -1.85
CA VAL A 260 30.88 16.66 -2.03
C VAL A 260 30.01 16.19 -3.20
N ALA A 261 29.41 17.13 -3.94
CA ALA A 261 28.41 16.80 -4.96
C ALA A 261 29.00 15.93 -6.08
N ASP A 262 30.16 16.27 -6.60
CA ASP A 262 30.80 15.54 -7.71
C ASP A 262 31.15 14.10 -7.28
N GLU A 263 31.69 13.91 -6.09
CA GLU A 263 32.03 12.59 -5.55
C GLU A 263 30.77 11.72 -5.36
N VAL A 264 29.72 12.29 -4.77
CA VAL A 264 28.45 11.57 -4.56
C VAL A 264 27.83 11.18 -5.90
N ILE A 265 27.81 12.09 -6.90
CA ILE A 265 27.23 11.84 -8.22
C ILE A 265 28.03 10.74 -8.95
N GLU A 266 29.35 10.77 -8.90
CA GLU A 266 30.19 9.75 -9.55
C GLU A 266 29.94 8.36 -8.93
N ARG A 267 30.00 8.25 -7.60
CA ARG A 267 29.76 6.99 -6.91
C ARG A 267 28.33 6.48 -7.13
N LEU A 268 27.34 7.38 -7.14
CA LEU A 268 25.96 7.03 -7.43
C LEU A 268 25.81 6.47 -8.85
N LYS A 269 26.42 7.12 -9.87
CA LYS A 269 26.40 6.61 -11.25
C LYS A 269 27.02 5.22 -11.36
N ASN A 270 28.17 5.01 -10.71
CA ASN A 270 28.83 3.69 -10.68
C ASN A 270 27.92 2.64 -10.02
N ARG A 271 27.28 2.97 -8.91
CA ARG A 271 26.37 2.07 -8.22
C ARG A 271 25.11 1.74 -9.03
N LEU A 272 24.53 2.73 -9.70
CA LEU A 272 23.36 2.56 -10.56
C LEU A 272 23.66 1.65 -11.75
N GLY A 273 24.88 1.68 -12.29
CA GLY A 273 25.32 0.77 -13.35
C GLY A 273 25.37 -0.69 -12.94
N THR A 274 25.27 -1.02 -11.64
CA THR A 274 25.24 -2.40 -11.13
C THR A 274 23.84 -2.93 -10.88
N LEU A 275 22.80 -2.09 -10.96
CA LEU A 275 21.41 -2.49 -10.75
C LEU A 275 20.91 -3.33 -11.93
N ARG A 276 20.27 -4.44 -11.62
CA ARG A 276 19.68 -5.35 -12.61
C ARG A 276 18.20 -5.04 -12.77
N VAL A 277 17.81 -4.59 -13.96
CA VAL A 277 16.41 -4.43 -14.37
C VAL A 277 15.97 -5.72 -15.08
N GLY A 278 14.84 -6.30 -14.70
CA GLY A 278 14.41 -7.54 -15.34
C GLY A 278 13.23 -8.24 -14.70
N ASP A 279 13.10 -9.53 -14.96
CA ASP A 279 12.00 -10.36 -14.46
C ASP A 279 11.87 -10.22 -12.93
N PRO A 280 10.72 -9.73 -12.44
CA PRO A 280 10.50 -9.57 -11.00
C PRO A 280 10.51 -10.88 -10.22
N MET A 281 10.30 -12.02 -10.88
CA MET A 281 10.38 -13.35 -10.25
C MET A 281 11.81 -13.85 -10.09
N ASP A 282 12.78 -13.28 -10.80
CA ASP A 282 14.20 -13.59 -10.56
C ASP A 282 14.67 -12.91 -9.26
N LYS A 283 15.15 -13.71 -8.30
CA LYS A 283 15.68 -13.22 -7.03
C LYS A 283 16.90 -12.29 -7.15
N ASN A 284 17.54 -12.24 -8.31
CA ASN A 284 18.68 -11.36 -8.58
C ASN A 284 18.25 -10.01 -9.21
N THR A 285 17.00 -9.84 -9.57
CA THR A 285 16.47 -8.58 -10.08
C THR A 285 16.43 -7.53 -8.96
N ASP A 286 16.98 -6.35 -9.24
CA ASP A 286 16.96 -5.19 -8.34
C ASP A 286 15.76 -4.28 -8.61
N VAL A 287 15.39 -4.11 -9.88
CA VAL A 287 14.31 -3.24 -10.33
C VAL A 287 13.36 -4.04 -11.23
N GLY A 288 12.12 -4.15 -10.82
CA GLY A 288 11.07 -4.84 -11.57
C GLY A 288 10.35 -3.94 -12.56
N ALA A 289 9.20 -4.40 -13.07
CA ALA A 289 8.39 -3.65 -14.01
C ALA A 289 7.58 -2.54 -13.32
N VAL A 290 7.35 -1.43 -14.03
CA VAL A 290 6.36 -0.42 -13.65
C VAL A 290 4.96 -1.04 -13.67
N ASN A 291 4.10 -0.65 -12.73
CA ASN A 291 2.80 -1.28 -12.52
C ASN A 291 1.88 -1.28 -13.76
N SER A 292 1.92 -0.25 -14.59
CA SER A 292 1.00 -0.13 -15.73
C SER A 292 1.53 0.79 -16.82
N ALA A 293 1.02 0.61 -18.05
CA ALA A 293 1.28 1.50 -19.17
C ALA A 293 0.95 2.97 -18.85
N LEU A 294 -0.16 3.21 -18.13
CA LEU A 294 -0.55 4.56 -17.70
C LEU A 294 0.52 5.19 -16.80
N GLN A 295 1.07 4.41 -15.87
CA GLN A 295 2.11 4.91 -14.95
C GLN A 295 3.43 5.15 -15.71
N LEU A 296 3.82 4.25 -16.61
CA LEU A 296 5.00 4.44 -17.47
C LEU A 296 4.86 5.69 -18.35
N GLY A 297 3.70 5.88 -18.99
CA GLY A 297 3.43 7.08 -19.78
C GLY A 297 3.60 8.38 -18.98
N ARG A 298 3.06 8.42 -17.76
CA ARG A 298 3.24 9.59 -16.86
C ARG A 298 4.69 9.85 -16.47
N ILE A 299 5.47 8.80 -16.24
CA ILE A 299 6.90 8.92 -15.94
C ILE A 299 7.62 9.51 -17.16
N THR A 300 7.37 8.98 -18.36
CA THR A 300 7.95 9.44 -19.61
C THR A 300 7.62 10.90 -19.87
N ASP A 301 6.35 11.31 -19.73
CA ASP A 301 5.91 12.68 -19.93
C ASP A 301 6.64 13.65 -18.98
N LEU A 302 6.80 13.28 -17.70
CA LEU A 302 7.50 14.11 -16.72
C LEU A 302 9.01 14.20 -16.98
N VAL A 303 9.65 13.10 -17.40
CA VAL A 303 11.06 13.10 -17.79
C VAL A 303 11.28 14.01 -18.98
N ASN A 304 10.47 13.88 -20.03
CA ASN A 304 10.55 14.72 -21.22
C ASN A 304 10.30 16.21 -20.89
N ALA A 305 9.37 16.51 -20.00
CA ALA A 305 9.13 17.88 -19.53
C ALA A 305 10.38 18.45 -18.82
N GLY A 306 11.02 17.65 -17.95
CA GLY A 306 12.25 18.07 -17.28
C GLY A 306 13.38 18.37 -18.24
N GLU A 307 13.59 17.54 -19.28
CA GLU A 307 14.59 17.80 -20.34
C GLU A 307 14.25 19.08 -21.12
N ALA A 308 12.98 19.30 -21.45
CA ALA A 308 12.52 20.52 -22.11
C ALA A 308 12.72 21.79 -21.28
N GLU A 309 12.70 21.67 -19.96
CA GLU A 309 13.00 22.74 -19.00
C GLU A 309 14.50 22.93 -18.75
N GLY A 310 15.37 22.14 -19.40
CA GLY A 310 16.83 22.28 -19.35
C GLY A 310 17.53 21.34 -18.37
N ALA A 311 16.85 20.35 -17.82
CA ALA A 311 17.50 19.33 -17.00
C ALA A 311 18.36 18.37 -17.86
N VAL A 312 19.49 17.94 -17.29
CA VAL A 312 20.36 16.95 -17.93
C VAL A 312 19.95 15.55 -17.49
N ARG A 313 19.50 14.74 -18.44
CA ARG A 313 19.19 13.33 -18.19
C ARG A 313 20.46 12.50 -18.19
N TRP A 314 20.57 11.62 -17.21
CA TRP A 314 21.52 10.52 -17.19
C TRP A 314 20.78 9.20 -16.96
N SER A 315 21.16 8.15 -17.69
CA SER A 315 20.63 6.80 -17.54
C SER A 315 21.79 5.82 -17.46
N ALA A 316 21.68 4.81 -16.58
CA ALA A 316 22.65 3.74 -16.56
C ALA A 316 22.61 2.98 -17.90
N PRO A 317 23.77 2.50 -18.41
CA PRO A 317 23.79 1.65 -19.59
C PRO A 317 23.14 0.30 -19.27
N GLY A 318 22.44 -0.28 -20.22
CA GLY A 318 21.79 -1.59 -20.11
C GLY A 318 20.66 -1.74 -21.11
N GLU A 319 20.29 -2.99 -21.36
CA GLU A 319 19.12 -3.32 -22.17
C GLU A 319 17.93 -3.56 -21.26
N LEU A 320 16.79 -3.04 -21.65
CA LEU A 320 15.51 -3.31 -20.99
C LEU A 320 14.84 -4.52 -21.64
N PRO A 321 14.04 -5.30 -20.90
CA PRO A 321 13.26 -6.37 -21.51
C PRO A 321 12.33 -5.88 -22.62
N ASP A 322 12.16 -6.69 -23.68
CA ASP A 322 11.35 -6.32 -24.85
C ASP A 322 9.85 -6.25 -24.56
N LYS A 323 9.38 -6.93 -23.52
CA LYS A 323 7.97 -7.02 -23.15
C LYS A 323 7.76 -6.61 -21.69
N GLY A 324 6.74 -5.82 -21.45
CA GLY A 324 6.40 -5.26 -20.13
C GLY A 324 6.50 -3.75 -20.10
N TYR A 325 6.33 -3.18 -18.91
CA TYR A 325 6.38 -1.74 -18.68
C TYR A 325 7.69 -1.37 -17.97
N TRP A 326 8.69 -0.89 -18.75
CA TRP A 326 10.07 -0.64 -18.29
C TRP A 326 10.52 0.79 -18.49
#